data_ae4d30b03a167c6d82304c40a26c014a
#
_entry.id   ae4d30b03a167c6d82304c40a26c014a
#
_cell.length_a   1.000
_cell.length_b   1.000
_cell.length_c   1.000
_cell.angle_alpha   90.00
_cell.angle_beta   90.00
_cell.angle_gamma   90.00
#
_symmetry.space_group_name_H-M   'P 1'
#
loop_
_entity.id
_entity.type
_entity.pdbx_description
1 polymer ?
#
loop_
_entity_poly.entity_id
_entity_poly.type
_entity_poly.pdbx_seq_one_letter_code
_entity_poly.pdbx_strand_id
1 'polypeptide(L)'
;MKKVLMLFVAMAAMLPASMSAYDFKEGGLYYNVNGNEAAVTFEVENVGGYSGDVVIPETVVHNGVEYPVTAIGYKAFCFCYNLTSIEIPNSIDSISSHAFNSCERLQRVVIPNSVVTLYPCAFNSCTSLKSVVIGNSVRVIEEYCFQYCYQLTDVVIGSSVTYLAHKSFSDCPALRKVTCLAPEPPAMDAYYSFSDQAYTYGTLCVPQASIQAYMNDVNWGRFTHYQNLVLAEQLSLDKTSLTLHGNESQQLTATVLPADASQELMWTSSDESVATVSQSGLVSAVAPGQAVITATTTDGTDLSASCNVTVLHVQAEFIQLNVTTAGLNEGSTLQLTATVLPEESDIKTVLWASNNPSIATVDSNGLVTTHGVGTATITAITTDGSNLSATCTVTLLPVCLKGDVNNDSNVNISDVTTLIEYLLSGIWSN
;
A
#
# COMPACT_ATOMS: atom_id res chain seq x y z
N MET A 1 -54.38 65.09 -1.28
CA MET A 1 -52.97 64.74 -1.16
C MET A 1 -52.89 63.33 -0.55
N LYS A 2 -52.80 62.32 -1.38
CA LYS A 2 -52.70 60.91 -0.96
C LYS A 2 -51.22 60.53 -0.96
N LYS A 3 -50.70 60.16 0.23
CA LYS A 3 -49.32 59.58 0.34
C LYS A 3 -49.37 58.14 -0.14
N VAL A 4 -48.62 57.85 -1.20
CA VAL A 4 -48.36 56.48 -1.66
C VAL A 4 -47.18 55.97 -0.87
N LEU A 5 -47.40 54.95 -0.05
CA LEU A 5 -46.36 54.20 0.68
C LEU A 5 -45.78 53.15 -0.28
N MET A 6 -44.57 53.37 -0.76
CA MET A 6 -43.81 52.36 -1.52
C MET A 6 -43.28 51.27 -0.58
N LEU A 7 -43.81 50.06 -0.70
CA LEU A 7 -43.33 48.87 -0.04
C LEU A 7 -42.15 48.34 -0.86
N PHE A 8 -40.90 48.53 -0.37
CA PHE A 8 -39.74 47.81 -0.92
C PHE A 8 -39.82 46.37 -0.44
N VAL A 9 -40.25 45.46 -1.33
CA VAL A 9 -39.99 44.02 -1.16
C VAL A 9 -38.55 43.78 -1.50
N ALA A 10 -37.74 43.52 -0.50
CA ALA A 10 -36.38 43.01 -0.69
C ALA A 10 -36.46 41.60 -1.31
N MET A 11 -36.28 41.53 -2.60
CA MET A 11 -36.02 40.29 -3.31
C MET A 11 -34.61 39.87 -2.90
N ALA A 12 -34.50 38.99 -1.89
CA ALA A 12 -33.29 38.24 -1.63
C ALA A 12 -33.00 37.41 -2.89
N ALA A 13 -32.08 37.85 -3.71
CA ALA A 13 -31.51 37.03 -4.77
C ALA A 13 -30.94 35.79 -4.09
N MET A 14 -31.62 34.64 -4.23
CA MET A 14 -30.98 33.34 -4.04
C MET A 14 -29.88 33.26 -5.09
N LEU A 15 -28.64 33.53 -4.66
CA LEU A 15 -27.49 33.13 -5.41
C LEU A 15 -27.63 31.62 -5.63
N PRO A 16 -27.53 31.09 -6.87
CA PRO A 16 -27.49 29.66 -7.04
C PRO A 16 -26.35 29.14 -6.19
N ALA A 17 -26.61 28.14 -5.35
CA ALA A 17 -25.57 27.40 -4.70
C ALA A 17 -24.55 27.06 -5.79
N SER A 18 -23.31 27.49 -5.64
CA SER A 18 -22.23 27.12 -6.56
C SER A 18 -22.24 25.60 -6.62
N MET A 19 -22.63 25.05 -7.76
CA MET A 19 -22.50 23.62 -7.98
C MET A 19 -21.00 23.34 -7.79
N SER A 20 -20.67 22.57 -6.77
CA SER A 20 -19.30 22.09 -6.57
C SER A 20 -18.89 21.33 -7.83
N ALA A 21 -17.67 21.54 -8.29
CA ALA A 21 -17.15 20.80 -9.44
C ALA A 21 -16.89 19.32 -9.09
N TYR A 22 -17.08 18.93 -7.84
CA TYR A 22 -16.88 17.59 -7.31
C TYR A 22 -17.90 17.27 -6.21
N ASP A 23 -18.14 15.98 -5.98
CA ASP A 23 -19.02 15.49 -4.93
C ASP A 23 -18.31 15.39 -3.57
N PHE A 24 -17.05 14.93 -3.56
CA PHE A 24 -16.24 14.80 -2.34
C PHE A 24 -14.74 14.84 -2.61
N LYS A 25 -13.96 14.92 -1.52
CA LYS A 25 -12.50 14.87 -1.51
C LYS A 25 -12.01 13.79 -0.57
N GLU A 26 -11.06 12.95 -1.05
CA GLU A 26 -10.37 11.93 -0.25
C GLU A 26 -8.92 11.79 -0.73
N GLY A 27 -7.98 11.52 0.19
CA GLY A 27 -6.56 11.33 -0.15
C GLY A 27 -5.90 12.50 -0.90
N GLY A 28 -6.47 13.71 -0.82
CA GLY A 28 -5.99 14.88 -1.56
C GLY A 28 -6.58 15.03 -2.98
N LEU A 29 -7.34 14.04 -3.46
CA LEU A 29 -7.99 14.06 -4.76
C LEU A 29 -9.48 14.39 -4.63
N TYR A 30 -10.05 14.96 -5.70
CA TYR A 30 -11.47 15.30 -5.82
C TYR A 30 -12.17 14.28 -6.71
N TYR A 31 -13.39 13.91 -6.37
CA TYR A 31 -14.14 12.84 -7.04
C TYR A 31 -15.57 13.25 -7.35
N ASN A 32 -16.07 12.75 -8.48
CA ASN A 32 -17.49 12.71 -8.80
C ASN A 32 -17.98 11.27 -8.76
N VAL A 33 -19.15 11.04 -8.17
CA VAL A 33 -19.82 9.74 -8.14
C VAL A 33 -20.76 9.62 -9.32
N ASN A 34 -20.65 8.53 -10.05
CA ASN A 34 -21.56 8.19 -11.15
C ASN A 34 -22.09 6.76 -10.95
N GLY A 35 -23.30 6.66 -10.41
CA GLY A 35 -23.87 5.37 -10.03
C GLY A 35 -23.09 4.71 -8.90
N ASN A 36 -22.43 3.59 -9.16
CA ASN A 36 -21.65 2.84 -8.18
C ASN A 36 -20.13 3.02 -8.36
N GLU A 37 -19.69 4.01 -9.13
CA GLU A 37 -18.29 4.25 -9.47
C GLU A 37 -17.90 5.68 -9.15
N ALA A 38 -16.61 5.93 -8.99
CA ALA A 38 -16.04 7.25 -8.79
C ALA A 38 -15.11 7.63 -9.96
N ALA A 39 -15.10 8.90 -10.33
CA ALA A 39 -14.17 9.47 -11.28
C ALA A 39 -13.35 10.56 -10.63
N VAL A 40 -12.03 10.55 -10.84
CA VAL A 40 -11.17 11.67 -10.42
C VAL A 40 -11.56 12.93 -11.21
N THR A 41 -11.69 14.06 -10.53
CA THR A 41 -12.05 15.35 -11.12
C THR A 41 -11.16 16.48 -10.56
N PHE A 42 -11.54 17.73 -10.74
CA PHE A 42 -10.83 18.94 -10.32
C PHE A 42 -11.59 19.68 -9.21
N GLU A 43 -10.89 20.50 -8.44
CA GLU A 43 -11.51 21.40 -7.47
C GLU A 43 -12.18 22.59 -8.18
N VAL A 44 -11.41 23.24 -9.06
CA VAL A 44 -11.86 24.37 -9.87
C VAL A 44 -11.39 24.16 -11.31
N GLU A 45 -12.29 24.27 -12.26
CA GLU A 45 -11.99 24.06 -13.67
C GLU A 45 -10.89 25.03 -14.16
N ASN A 46 -9.90 24.48 -14.88
CA ASN A 46 -8.77 25.21 -15.49
C ASN A 46 -7.82 25.92 -14.50
N VAL A 47 -7.77 25.50 -13.22
CA VAL A 47 -6.89 26.12 -12.21
C VAL A 47 -5.72 25.25 -11.77
N GLY A 48 -5.60 24.01 -12.19
CA GLY A 48 -4.47 23.14 -11.86
C GLY A 48 -4.26 22.94 -10.36
N GLY A 49 -5.09 22.08 -9.73
CA GLY A 49 -5.11 21.90 -8.26
C GLY A 49 -4.09 20.88 -7.73
N TYR A 50 -3.51 20.03 -8.60
CA TYR A 50 -2.64 18.94 -8.19
C TYR A 50 -1.17 19.21 -8.45
N SER A 51 -0.29 18.74 -7.57
CA SER A 51 1.16 18.97 -7.68
C SER A 51 1.96 17.84 -7.03
N GLY A 52 3.22 17.68 -7.43
CA GLY A 52 4.11 16.64 -6.92
C GLY A 52 3.75 15.27 -7.49
N ASP A 53 3.97 14.24 -6.67
CA ASP A 53 3.69 12.86 -7.03
C ASP A 53 2.29 12.49 -6.58
N VAL A 54 1.48 11.95 -7.47
CA VAL A 54 0.08 11.59 -7.24
C VAL A 54 -0.13 10.11 -7.50
N VAL A 55 -0.77 9.43 -6.57
CA VAL A 55 -1.23 8.04 -6.70
C VAL A 55 -2.76 8.05 -6.70
N ILE A 56 -3.37 7.52 -7.75
CA ILE A 56 -4.83 7.33 -7.82
C ILE A 56 -5.14 5.99 -7.15
N PRO A 57 -5.98 5.94 -6.09
CA PRO A 57 -6.35 4.69 -5.45
C PRO A 57 -7.32 3.88 -6.32
N GLU A 58 -7.36 2.56 -6.14
CA GLU A 58 -8.33 1.69 -6.82
C GLU A 58 -9.77 1.90 -6.33
N THR A 59 -9.94 2.25 -5.05
CA THR A 59 -11.24 2.51 -4.40
C THR A 59 -11.18 3.74 -3.51
N VAL A 60 -12.33 4.35 -3.26
CA VAL A 60 -12.51 5.48 -2.31
C VAL A 60 -13.79 5.27 -1.51
N VAL A 61 -13.85 5.85 -0.30
CA VAL A 61 -15.02 5.73 0.56
C VAL A 61 -15.72 7.08 0.71
N HIS A 62 -17.02 7.14 0.36
CA HIS A 62 -17.84 8.33 0.57
C HIS A 62 -19.14 7.96 1.29
N ASN A 63 -19.43 8.65 2.42
CA ASN A 63 -20.61 8.40 3.25
C ASN A 63 -20.76 6.93 3.70
N GLY A 64 -19.63 6.22 3.94
CA GLY A 64 -19.61 4.81 4.35
C GLY A 64 -19.85 3.81 3.21
N VAL A 65 -19.88 4.26 1.97
CA VAL A 65 -19.97 3.42 0.76
C VAL A 65 -18.63 3.46 0.04
N GLU A 66 -18.11 2.28 -0.31
CA GLU A 66 -16.90 2.14 -1.11
C GLU A 66 -17.25 2.19 -2.60
N TYR A 67 -16.49 2.98 -3.36
CA TYR A 67 -16.62 3.15 -4.81
C TYR A 67 -15.32 2.78 -5.50
N PRO A 68 -15.32 1.91 -6.53
CA PRO A 68 -14.17 1.74 -7.40
C PRO A 68 -13.92 3.04 -8.18
N VAL A 69 -12.65 3.41 -8.30
CA VAL A 69 -12.22 4.56 -9.12
C VAL A 69 -11.95 4.05 -10.53
N THR A 70 -12.86 4.32 -11.46
CA THR A 70 -12.82 3.73 -12.80
C THR A 70 -12.47 4.73 -13.90
N ALA A 71 -12.50 6.04 -13.62
CA ALA A 71 -12.25 7.04 -14.64
C ALA A 71 -11.38 8.21 -14.15
N ILE A 72 -10.59 8.76 -15.08
CA ILE A 72 -9.99 10.09 -14.95
C ILE A 72 -10.85 11.03 -15.80
N GLY A 73 -11.60 11.90 -15.12
CA GLY A 73 -12.62 12.74 -15.71
C GLY A 73 -12.08 13.84 -16.64
N TYR A 74 -12.99 14.50 -17.36
CA TYR A 74 -12.70 15.63 -18.22
C TYR A 74 -11.92 16.71 -17.46
N LYS A 75 -10.72 17.08 -17.98
CA LYS A 75 -9.84 18.08 -17.38
C LYS A 75 -9.38 17.83 -15.94
N ALA A 76 -9.47 16.62 -15.41
CA ALA A 76 -9.18 16.32 -14.00
C ALA A 76 -7.84 16.89 -13.51
N PHE A 77 -6.79 16.77 -14.30
CA PHE A 77 -5.44 17.30 -14.02
C PHE A 77 -5.03 18.42 -14.99
N CYS A 78 -5.98 19.04 -15.69
CA CYS A 78 -5.67 20.09 -16.66
C CYS A 78 -4.99 21.28 -16.00
N PHE A 79 -3.90 21.78 -16.59
CA PHE A 79 -3.05 22.87 -16.07
C PHE A 79 -2.36 22.57 -14.73
N CYS A 80 -2.23 21.29 -14.36
CA CYS A 80 -1.43 20.88 -13.20
C CYS A 80 0.07 21.01 -13.52
N TYR A 81 0.54 22.25 -13.69
CA TYR A 81 1.91 22.57 -14.11
C TYR A 81 2.99 21.99 -13.21
N ASN A 82 2.67 21.68 -11.96
CA ASN A 82 3.62 21.16 -10.97
C ASN A 82 3.43 19.64 -10.68
N LEU A 83 2.59 18.94 -11.43
CA LEU A 83 2.46 17.49 -11.35
C LEU A 83 3.74 16.85 -11.90
N THR A 84 4.46 16.07 -11.07
CA THR A 84 5.75 15.47 -11.42
C THR A 84 5.63 14.01 -11.84
N SER A 85 4.76 13.26 -11.18
CA SER A 85 4.42 11.88 -11.53
C SER A 85 2.95 11.57 -11.26
N ILE A 86 2.44 10.54 -11.92
CA ILE A 86 1.11 10.00 -11.73
C ILE A 86 1.16 8.47 -11.78
N GLU A 87 0.57 7.81 -10.78
CA GLU A 87 0.30 6.37 -10.82
C GLU A 87 -1.17 6.15 -11.12
N ILE A 88 -1.45 5.44 -12.21
CA ILE A 88 -2.79 5.15 -12.71
C ILE A 88 -3.05 3.66 -12.47
N PRO A 89 -3.98 3.29 -11.58
CA PRO A 89 -4.25 1.89 -11.26
C PRO A 89 -5.00 1.16 -12.37
N ASN A 90 -5.01 -0.17 -12.31
CA ASN A 90 -5.72 -1.02 -13.26
C ASN A 90 -7.27 -0.97 -13.12
N SER A 91 -7.79 -0.27 -12.14
CA SER A 91 -9.22 0.03 -12.04
C SER A 91 -9.69 1.08 -13.05
N ILE A 92 -8.77 1.92 -13.60
CA ILE A 92 -9.11 2.97 -14.56
C ILE A 92 -9.35 2.38 -15.94
N ASP A 93 -10.54 2.54 -16.50
CA ASP A 93 -10.93 2.12 -17.84
C ASP A 93 -10.96 3.26 -18.86
N SER A 94 -11.01 4.52 -18.38
CA SER A 94 -11.13 5.69 -19.26
C SER A 94 -10.32 6.90 -18.78
N ILE A 95 -9.62 7.55 -19.74
CA ILE A 95 -8.91 8.82 -19.54
C ILE A 95 -9.54 9.84 -20.48
N SER A 96 -10.36 10.72 -19.91
CA SER A 96 -11.19 11.66 -20.65
C SER A 96 -10.40 12.79 -21.34
N SER A 97 -11.10 13.53 -22.22
CA SER A 97 -10.49 14.64 -22.97
C SER A 97 -9.86 15.66 -22.03
N HIS A 98 -8.67 16.15 -22.42
CA HIS A 98 -7.88 17.14 -21.69
C HIS A 98 -7.50 16.72 -20.26
N ALA A 99 -7.61 15.46 -19.89
CA ALA A 99 -7.40 15.00 -18.50
C ALA A 99 -6.07 15.50 -17.91
N PHE A 100 -4.98 15.42 -18.65
CA PHE A 100 -3.63 15.88 -18.25
C PHE A 100 -3.09 17.01 -19.17
N ASN A 101 -3.98 17.75 -19.82
CA ASN A 101 -3.53 18.84 -20.71
C ASN A 101 -2.67 19.85 -19.93
N SER A 102 -1.50 20.19 -20.46
CA SER A 102 -0.54 21.13 -19.87
C SER A 102 0.00 20.73 -18.49
N CYS A 103 0.19 19.45 -18.24
CA CYS A 103 0.99 18.96 -17.11
C CYS A 103 2.48 19.07 -17.45
N GLU A 104 3.01 20.30 -17.39
CA GLU A 104 4.32 20.66 -17.96
C GLU A 104 5.52 19.97 -17.28
N ARG A 105 5.39 19.50 -16.04
CA ARG A 105 6.46 18.81 -15.30
C ARG A 105 6.32 17.29 -15.26
N LEU A 106 5.26 16.73 -15.82
CA LEU A 106 5.06 15.30 -15.91
C LEU A 106 6.13 14.68 -16.82
N GLN A 107 6.92 13.71 -16.31
CA GLN A 107 8.07 13.17 -17.03
C GLN A 107 7.82 11.80 -17.65
N ARG A 108 6.98 10.99 -17.04
CA ARG A 108 6.64 9.65 -17.49
C ARG A 108 5.16 9.36 -17.20
N VAL A 109 4.56 8.61 -18.11
CA VAL A 109 3.21 8.08 -17.93
C VAL A 109 3.16 6.61 -18.38
N VAL A 110 2.49 5.79 -17.59
CA VAL A 110 2.10 4.43 -17.96
C VAL A 110 0.58 4.40 -17.98
N ILE A 111 0.00 4.12 -19.14
CA ILE A 111 -1.44 3.92 -19.33
C ILE A 111 -1.69 2.44 -19.09
N PRO A 112 -2.50 2.03 -18.10
CA PRO A 112 -2.73 0.63 -17.77
C PRO A 112 -3.50 -0.12 -18.86
N ASN A 113 -3.44 -1.46 -18.80
CA ASN A 113 -4.12 -2.33 -19.75
C ASN A 113 -5.66 -2.32 -19.62
N SER A 114 -6.22 -1.73 -18.58
CA SER A 114 -7.66 -1.53 -18.40
C SER A 114 -8.23 -0.44 -19.32
N VAL A 115 -7.39 0.54 -19.74
CA VAL A 115 -7.83 1.67 -20.58
C VAL A 115 -8.04 1.23 -22.02
N VAL A 116 -9.20 1.55 -22.60
CA VAL A 116 -9.57 1.18 -23.98
C VAL A 116 -9.41 2.32 -24.96
N THR A 117 -9.63 3.56 -24.52
CA THR A 117 -9.56 4.76 -25.38
C THR A 117 -8.84 5.89 -24.67
N LEU A 118 -7.89 6.53 -25.37
CA LEU A 118 -7.30 7.81 -24.97
C LEU A 118 -8.04 8.91 -25.71
N TYR A 119 -8.80 9.69 -24.98
CA TYR A 119 -9.66 10.74 -25.53
C TYR A 119 -8.86 11.99 -25.99
N PRO A 120 -9.46 12.87 -26.82
CA PRO A 120 -8.73 14.01 -27.42
C PRO A 120 -7.99 14.88 -26.41
N CYS A 121 -6.77 15.27 -26.76
CA CYS A 121 -5.91 16.16 -25.96
C CYS A 121 -5.57 15.63 -24.56
N ALA A 122 -5.74 14.33 -24.26
CA ALA A 122 -5.58 13.80 -22.90
C ALA A 122 -4.24 14.19 -22.27
N PHE A 123 -3.13 14.19 -23.01
CA PHE A 123 -1.77 14.57 -22.56
C PHE A 123 -1.18 15.68 -23.45
N ASN A 124 -2.03 16.51 -24.05
CA ASN A 124 -1.56 17.62 -24.89
C ASN A 124 -0.70 18.60 -24.07
N SER A 125 0.39 19.09 -24.65
CA SER A 125 1.29 20.06 -24.01
C SER A 125 1.95 19.61 -22.69
N CYS A 126 2.15 18.31 -22.49
CA CYS A 126 3.00 17.78 -21.44
C CYS A 126 4.48 17.95 -21.83
N THR A 127 4.98 19.18 -21.73
CA THR A 127 6.23 19.61 -22.37
C THR A 127 7.49 18.93 -21.84
N SER A 128 7.49 18.42 -20.59
CA SER A 128 8.60 17.66 -20.01
C SER A 128 8.43 16.14 -20.11
N LEU A 129 7.36 15.65 -20.73
CA LEU A 129 7.10 14.22 -20.87
C LEU A 129 8.17 13.57 -21.75
N LYS A 130 8.93 12.61 -21.20
CA LYS A 130 10.05 11.93 -21.86
C LYS A 130 9.65 10.57 -22.40
N SER A 131 8.80 9.86 -21.67
CA SER A 131 8.38 8.51 -22.07
C SER A 131 6.91 8.26 -21.77
N VAL A 132 6.27 7.51 -22.67
CA VAL A 132 4.88 7.03 -22.53
C VAL A 132 4.84 5.55 -22.84
N VAL A 133 4.17 4.78 -21.98
CA VAL A 133 3.79 3.41 -22.26
C VAL A 133 2.27 3.35 -22.35
N ILE A 134 1.74 2.90 -23.48
CA ILE A 134 0.31 2.77 -23.74
C ILE A 134 -0.07 1.30 -23.65
N GLY A 135 -1.00 0.99 -22.75
CA GLY A 135 -1.43 -0.37 -22.46
C GLY A 135 -2.03 -1.12 -23.66
N ASN A 136 -2.00 -2.44 -23.58
CA ASN A 136 -2.35 -3.32 -24.69
C ASN A 136 -3.86 -3.38 -25.02
N SER A 137 -4.75 -2.86 -24.16
CA SER A 137 -6.19 -2.79 -24.46
C SER A 137 -6.61 -1.52 -25.16
N VAL A 138 -5.73 -0.50 -25.25
CA VAL A 138 -6.02 0.75 -25.96
C VAL A 138 -6.19 0.44 -27.44
N ARG A 139 -7.33 0.83 -27.99
CA ARG A 139 -7.68 0.64 -29.42
C ARG A 139 -7.49 1.89 -30.25
N VAL A 140 -7.75 3.06 -29.65
CA VAL A 140 -7.75 4.34 -30.34
C VAL A 140 -6.96 5.34 -29.50
N ILE A 141 -6.04 6.06 -30.18
CA ILE A 141 -5.36 7.23 -29.64
C ILE A 141 -5.94 8.42 -30.39
N GLU A 142 -6.76 9.19 -29.69
CA GLU A 142 -7.55 10.28 -30.28
C GLU A 142 -6.72 11.51 -30.64
N GLU A 143 -7.38 12.51 -31.27
CA GLU A 143 -6.76 13.70 -31.79
C GLU A 143 -5.96 14.48 -30.75
N TYR A 144 -4.76 14.95 -31.14
CA TYR A 144 -3.88 15.80 -30.34
C TYR A 144 -3.45 15.20 -28.99
N CYS A 145 -3.61 13.88 -28.78
CA CYS A 145 -3.48 13.26 -27.47
C CYS A 145 -2.13 13.54 -26.80
N PHE A 146 -1.02 13.47 -27.55
CA PHE A 146 0.35 13.78 -27.09
C PHE A 146 0.99 14.91 -27.91
N GLN A 147 0.20 15.80 -28.50
CA GLN A 147 0.75 16.93 -29.24
C GLN A 147 1.50 17.89 -28.31
N TYR A 148 2.57 18.52 -28.79
CA TYR A 148 3.44 19.45 -28.06
C TYR A 148 4.18 18.86 -26.86
N CYS A 149 4.37 17.53 -26.83
CA CYS A 149 5.25 16.87 -25.87
C CYS A 149 6.72 17.01 -26.33
N TYR A 150 7.28 18.22 -26.14
CA TYR A 150 8.56 18.61 -26.75
C TYR A 150 9.75 17.75 -26.33
N GLN A 151 9.73 17.15 -25.13
CA GLN A 151 10.80 16.30 -24.63
C GLN A 151 10.52 14.81 -24.77
N LEU A 152 9.42 14.41 -25.43
CA LEU A 152 9.07 12.99 -25.62
C LEU A 152 10.11 12.33 -26.53
N THR A 153 10.89 11.40 -25.96
CA THR A 153 11.94 10.63 -26.66
C THR A 153 11.49 9.24 -27.03
N ASP A 154 10.64 8.63 -26.20
CA ASP A 154 10.25 7.23 -26.29
C ASP A 154 8.74 7.04 -26.12
N VAL A 155 8.13 6.28 -27.02
CA VAL A 155 6.73 5.86 -26.91
C VAL A 155 6.60 4.36 -27.17
N VAL A 156 5.83 3.67 -26.33
CA VAL A 156 5.40 2.30 -26.55
C VAL A 156 3.89 2.32 -26.82
N ILE A 157 3.49 1.81 -27.97
CA ILE A 157 2.10 1.70 -28.41
C ILE A 157 1.68 0.25 -28.28
N GLY A 158 0.64 -0.01 -27.46
CA GLY A 158 0.14 -1.34 -27.16
C GLY A 158 -0.36 -2.14 -28.37
N SER A 159 -0.45 -3.44 -28.19
CA SER A 159 -0.72 -4.41 -29.28
C SER A 159 -2.13 -4.33 -29.88
N SER A 160 -3.10 -3.77 -29.17
CA SER A 160 -4.49 -3.64 -29.65
C SER A 160 -4.79 -2.32 -30.35
N VAL A 161 -3.83 -1.39 -30.42
CA VAL A 161 -4.06 -0.10 -31.10
C VAL A 161 -4.29 -0.33 -32.60
N THR A 162 -5.43 0.14 -33.08
CA THR A 162 -5.83 0.01 -34.50
C THR A 162 -5.91 1.37 -35.21
N TYR A 163 -5.92 2.47 -34.45
CA TYR A 163 -6.07 3.80 -35.02
C TYR A 163 -5.34 4.90 -34.22
N LEU A 164 -4.58 5.72 -34.93
CA LEU A 164 -3.98 6.95 -34.45
C LEU A 164 -4.67 8.12 -35.17
N ALA A 165 -5.42 8.93 -34.42
CA ALA A 165 -6.13 10.07 -34.98
C ALA A 165 -5.20 11.26 -35.27
N HIS A 166 -5.77 12.31 -35.82
CA HIS A 166 -5.07 13.51 -36.29
C HIS A 166 -4.12 14.10 -35.23
N LYS A 167 -2.85 14.24 -35.60
CA LYS A 167 -1.80 14.86 -34.77
C LYS A 167 -1.58 14.26 -33.38
N SER A 168 -1.88 12.99 -33.20
CA SER A 168 -1.77 12.34 -31.90
C SER A 168 -0.36 12.44 -31.26
N PHE A 169 0.72 12.43 -32.06
CA PHE A 169 2.13 12.64 -31.64
C PHE A 169 2.82 13.73 -32.45
N SER A 170 2.09 14.71 -33.02
CA SER A 170 2.71 15.81 -33.75
C SER A 170 3.43 16.76 -32.78
N ASP A 171 4.35 17.55 -33.35
CA ASP A 171 5.11 18.52 -32.57
C ASP A 171 5.88 17.92 -31.36
N CYS A 172 6.36 16.67 -31.51
CA CYS A 172 7.25 15.96 -30.61
C CYS A 172 8.67 15.87 -31.25
N PRO A 173 9.45 16.94 -31.30
CA PRO A 173 10.71 17.00 -32.08
C PRO A 173 11.83 16.12 -31.47
N ALA A 174 11.71 15.76 -30.17
CA ALA A 174 12.68 14.91 -29.50
C ALA A 174 12.43 13.40 -29.71
N LEU A 175 11.31 13.01 -30.35
CA LEU A 175 10.93 11.60 -30.48
C LEU A 175 11.95 10.83 -31.33
N ARG A 176 12.58 9.81 -30.74
CA ARG A 176 13.63 9.00 -31.33
C ARG A 176 13.33 7.50 -31.35
N LYS A 177 12.42 7.05 -30.50
CA LYS A 177 12.04 5.64 -30.46
C LYS A 177 10.52 5.51 -30.41
N VAL A 178 9.96 4.85 -31.40
CA VAL A 178 8.55 4.46 -31.46
C VAL A 178 8.48 2.94 -31.48
N THR A 179 8.03 2.35 -30.40
CA THR A 179 7.75 0.92 -30.31
C THR A 179 6.27 0.71 -30.56
N CYS A 180 5.90 -0.03 -31.60
CA CYS A 180 4.50 -0.38 -31.87
C CYS A 180 4.36 -1.91 -31.83
N LEU A 181 3.59 -2.37 -30.86
CA LEU A 181 3.40 -3.82 -30.60
C LEU A 181 2.25 -4.41 -31.43
N ALA A 182 1.47 -3.58 -32.13
CA ALA A 182 0.38 -4.03 -32.97
C ALA A 182 0.90 -4.94 -34.09
N PRO A 183 0.28 -6.12 -34.32
CA PRO A 183 0.72 -7.04 -35.36
C PRO A 183 0.49 -6.50 -36.77
N GLU A 184 -0.49 -5.61 -36.95
CA GLU A 184 -0.76 -4.87 -38.18
C GLU A 184 -0.57 -3.39 -37.93
N PRO A 185 -0.08 -2.60 -38.93
CA PRO A 185 0.10 -1.17 -38.79
C PRO A 185 -1.23 -0.48 -38.46
N PRO A 186 -1.36 0.20 -37.30
CA PRO A 186 -2.56 0.99 -37.01
C PRO A 186 -2.84 2.01 -38.09
N ALA A 187 -4.11 2.16 -38.48
CA ALA A 187 -4.51 3.20 -39.43
C ALA A 187 -4.20 4.59 -38.84
N MET A 188 -3.84 5.53 -39.70
CA MET A 188 -3.56 6.93 -39.34
C MET A 188 -4.33 7.89 -40.21
N ASP A 189 -4.71 9.02 -39.66
CA ASP A 189 -5.07 10.19 -40.47
C ASP A 189 -3.84 10.68 -41.23
N ALA A 190 -4.03 10.92 -42.53
CA ALA A 190 -2.94 11.18 -43.45
C ALA A 190 -1.92 12.20 -42.93
N TYR A 191 -0.63 11.84 -42.92
CA TYR A 191 0.58 12.63 -42.81
C TYR A 191 0.90 13.34 -41.50
N TYR A 192 0.07 13.37 -40.47
CA TYR A 192 0.24 14.27 -39.34
C TYR A 192 0.31 13.60 -37.95
N SER A 193 0.22 12.29 -37.84
CA SER A 193 0.22 11.63 -36.52
C SER A 193 1.58 11.74 -35.83
N PHE A 194 2.69 11.74 -36.56
CA PHE A 194 4.05 11.99 -36.04
C PHE A 194 4.68 13.22 -36.68
N SER A 195 5.68 13.83 -36.02
CA SER A 195 6.49 14.90 -36.58
C SER A 195 7.45 14.37 -37.63
N ASP A 196 7.87 15.24 -38.59
CA ASP A 196 8.86 14.88 -39.63
C ASP A 196 10.20 14.43 -39.02
N GLN A 197 10.58 14.99 -37.85
CA GLN A 197 11.79 14.61 -37.12
C GLN A 197 11.69 13.17 -36.63
N ALA A 198 10.51 12.70 -36.15
CA ALA A 198 10.31 11.33 -35.75
C ALA A 198 10.46 10.36 -36.93
N TYR A 199 9.90 10.69 -38.10
CA TYR A 199 10.06 9.85 -39.29
C TYR A 199 11.51 9.79 -39.78
N THR A 200 12.24 10.92 -39.73
CA THR A 200 13.60 11.02 -40.27
C THR A 200 14.67 10.46 -39.32
N TYR A 201 14.56 10.73 -38.03
CA TYR A 201 15.61 10.44 -37.04
C TYR A 201 15.18 9.40 -35.99
N GLY A 202 13.90 9.06 -35.95
CA GLY A 202 13.39 8.07 -35.04
C GLY A 202 13.53 6.64 -35.57
N THR A 203 13.66 5.70 -34.66
CA THR A 203 13.64 4.26 -34.96
C THR A 203 12.25 3.72 -34.67
N LEU A 204 11.64 3.07 -35.64
CA LEU A 204 10.42 2.32 -35.48
C LEU A 204 10.76 0.86 -35.08
N CYS A 205 10.37 0.48 -33.87
CA CYS A 205 10.56 -0.86 -33.33
C CYS A 205 9.23 -1.62 -33.42
N VAL A 206 9.19 -2.70 -34.16
CA VAL A 206 7.99 -3.52 -34.38
C VAL A 206 8.30 -5.02 -34.27
N PRO A 207 7.31 -5.88 -33.95
CA PRO A 207 7.51 -7.33 -33.94
C PRO A 207 8.11 -7.79 -35.27
N GLN A 208 9.06 -8.70 -35.20
CA GLN A 208 9.78 -9.19 -36.40
C GLN A 208 8.84 -9.68 -37.50
N ALA A 209 7.77 -10.35 -37.15
CA ALA A 209 6.76 -10.84 -38.10
C ALA A 209 6.01 -9.70 -38.82
N SER A 210 5.92 -8.53 -38.23
CA SER A 210 5.12 -7.38 -38.71
C SER A 210 5.94 -6.38 -39.53
N ILE A 211 7.26 -6.42 -39.49
CA ILE A 211 8.13 -5.35 -40.04
C ILE A 211 7.82 -5.05 -41.49
N GLN A 212 7.55 -6.08 -42.33
CA GLN A 212 7.28 -5.89 -43.74
C GLN A 212 5.94 -5.19 -43.99
N ALA A 213 4.93 -5.44 -43.15
CA ALA A 213 3.65 -4.76 -43.23
C ALA A 213 3.82 -3.24 -42.91
N TYR A 214 4.59 -2.91 -41.85
CA TYR A 214 4.89 -1.53 -41.50
C TYR A 214 5.71 -0.80 -42.57
N MET A 215 6.71 -1.43 -43.17
CA MET A 215 7.51 -0.84 -44.25
C MET A 215 6.69 -0.57 -45.50
N ASN A 216 5.66 -1.37 -45.79
CA ASN A 216 4.81 -1.21 -46.96
C ASN A 216 3.61 -0.25 -46.71
N ASP A 217 3.31 0.11 -45.46
CA ASP A 217 2.24 1.05 -45.14
C ASP A 217 2.59 2.47 -45.59
N VAL A 218 1.61 3.22 -46.10
CA VAL A 218 1.82 4.56 -46.65
C VAL A 218 2.26 5.58 -45.60
N ASN A 219 1.86 5.43 -44.35
CA ASN A 219 2.16 6.35 -43.27
C ASN A 219 3.35 5.85 -42.43
N TRP A 220 3.31 4.59 -41.96
CA TRP A 220 4.37 3.98 -41.17
C TRP A 220 5.65 3.76 -41.97
N GLY A 221 5.55 3.48 -43.29
CA GLY A 221 6.68 3.37 -44.21
C GLY A 221 7.50 4.65 -44.40
N ARG A 222 7.08 5.78 -43.84
CA ARG A 222 7.85 7.03 -43.80
C ARG A 222 9.02 7.01 -42.80
N PHE A 223 9.00 6.10 -41.80
CA PHE A 223 10.17 5.91 -40.94
C PHE A 223 11.35 5.42 -41.76
N THR A 224 12.53 5.99 -41.52
CA THR A 224 13.75 5.62 -42.26
C THR A 224 14.61 4.60 -41.53
N HIS A 225 14.35 4.37 -40.23
CA HIS A 225 15.07 3.41 -39.40
C HIS A 225 14.08 2.44 -38.76
N TYR A 226 14.39 1.14 -38.86
CA TYR A 226 13.58 0.06 -38.32
C TYR A 226 14.40 -0.85 -37.43
N GLN A 227 13.77 -1.35 -36.35
CA GLN A 227 14.35 -2.35 -35.49
C GLN A 227 13.34 -3.47 -35.24
N ASN A 228 13.79 -4.71 -35.38
CA ASN A 228 13.00 -5.88 -35.00
C ASN A 228 12.91 -5.95 -33.48
N LEU A 229 11.71 -6.22 -32.96
CA LEU A 229 11.50 -6.59 -31.57
C LEU A 229 11.44 -8.12 -31.48
N VAL A 230 12.27 -8.66 -30.61
CA VAL A 230 12.12 -10.03 -30.12
C VAL A 230 11.26 -9.93 -28.87
N LEU A 231 10.04 -10.45 -28.97
CA LEU A 231 9.07 -10.44 -27.86
C LEU A 231 9.26 -11.69 -27.01
N ALA A 232 8.91 -11.58 -25.72
CA ALA A 232 8.89 -12.72 -24.82
C ALA A 232 7.84 -13.75 -25.28
N GLU A 233 8.22 -15.02 -25.30
CA GLU A 233 7.34 -16.16 -25.63
C GLU A 233 6.99 -16.96 -24.36
N GLN A 234 7.86 -16.90 -23.35
CA GLN A 234 7.68 -17.58 -22.07
C GLN A 234 8.27 -16.78 -20.93
N LEU A 235 7.56 -16.76 -19.78
CA LEU A 235 8.03 -16.29 -18.49
C LEU A 235 7.82 -17.38 -17.45
N SER A 236 8.83 -17.66 -16.66
CA SER A 236 8.76 -18.61 -15.55
C SER A 236 9.52 -18.10 -14.33
N LEU A 237 9.08 -18.52 -13.12
CA LEU A 237 9.79 -18.31 -11.87
C LEU A 237 10.48 -19.59 -11.42
N ASP A 238 11.61 -19.44 -10.71
CA ASP A 238 12.35 -20.55 -10.08
C ASP A 238 11.55 -21.25 -8.97
N LYS A 239 10.54 -20.55 -8.39
CA LYS A 239 9.66 -21.07 -7.33
C LYS A 239 8.21 -20.63 -7.59
N THR A 240 7.28 -21.57 -7.36
CA THR A 240 5.82 -21.31 -7.42
C THR A 240 5.19 -21.13 -6.05
N SER A 241 5.94 -21.47 -4.99
CA SER A 241 5.54 -21.24 -3.60
C SER A 241 6.74 -20.89 -2.74
N LEU A 242 6.52 -20.10 -1.69
CA LEU A 242 7.52 -19.63 -0.75
C LEU A 242 6.93 -19.55 0.64
N THR A 243 7.66 -20.05 1.65
CA THR A 243 7.31 -19.88 3.06
C THR A 243 8.38 -19.05 3.74
N LEU A 244 7.98 -17.99 4.44
CA LEU A 244 8.85 -17.06 5.16
C LEU A 244 8.39 -16.94 6.61
N HIS A 245 9.28 -16.53 7.50
CA HIS A 245 9.00 -16.25 8.90
C HIS A 245 9.50 -14.84 9.26
N GLY A 246 8.78 -14.16 10.12
CA GLY A 246 9.19 -12.85 10.64
C GLY A 246 9.66 -11.89 9.54
N ASN A 247 10.89 -11.37 9.66
CA ASN A 247 11.51 -10.42 8.74
C ASN A 247 12.38 -11.09 7.66
N GLU A 248 12.13 -12.36 7.34
CA GLU A 248 12.90 -13.07 6.32
C GLU A 248 12.68 -12.48 4.93
N SER A 249 13.69 -12.61 4.08
CA SER A 249 13.62 -12.24 2.68
C SER A 249 14.19 -13.35 1.80
N GLN A 250 13.58 -13.56 0.63
CA GLN A 250 13.99 -14.58 -0.33
C GLN A 250 13.97 -14.02 -1.74
N GLN A 251 15.04 -14.28 -2.50
CA GLN A 251 15.09 -13.93 -3.92
C GLN A 251 14.25 -14.91 -4.74
N LEU A 252 13.37 -14.38 -5.59
CA LEU A 252 12.78 -15.06 -6.72
C LEU A 252 13.55 -14.70 -7.99
N THR A 253 13.79 -15.70 -8.83
CA THR A 253 14.45 -15.54 -10.12
C THR A 253 13.47 -15.85 -11.24
N ALA A 254 13.28 -14.88 -12.13
CA ALA A 254 12.48 -15.05 -13.33
C ALA A 254 13.37 -15.39 -14.53
N THR A 255 12.83 -16.19 -15.43
CA THR A 255 13.44 -16.53 -16.73
C THR A 255 12.48 -16.16 -17.84
N VAL A 256 12.93 -15.27 -18.73
CA VAL A 256 12.22 -14.87 -19.96
C VAL A 256 12.88 -15.55 -21.15
N LEU A 257 12.09 -16.15 -22.02
CA LEU A 257 12.55 -16.76 -23.27
C LEU A 257 11.80 -16.14 -24.46
N PRO A 258 12.47 -16.01 -25.64
CA PRO A 258 13.89 -16.33 -25.88
C PRO A 258 14.83 -15.33 -25.13
N ALA A 259 16.10 -15.68 -24.98
CA ALA A 259 17.06 -14.94 -24.16
C ALA A 259 17.38 -13.52 -24.71
N ASP A 260 17.12 -13.25 -25.97
CA ASP A 260 17.27 -11.95 -26.64
C ASP A 260 16.00 -11.08 -26.57
N ALA A 261 14.91 -11.60 -25.99
CA ALA A 261 13.76 -10.78 -25.59
C ALA A 261 14.11 -9.87 -24.40
N SER A 262 13.30 -8.82 -24.19
CA SER A 262 13.47 -7.96 -23.01
C SER A 262 13.38 -8.76 -21.72
N GLN A 263 14.39 -8.60 -20.87
CA GLN A 263 14.43 -9.22 -19.53
C GLN A 263 13.87 -8.30 -18.44
N GLU A 264 13.36 -7.12 -18.81
CA GLU A 264 12.72 -6.19 -17.86
C GLU A 264 11.37 -6.71 -17.44
N LEU A 265 11.15 -6.76 -16.13
CA LEU A 265 9.93 -7.25 -15.51
C LEU A 265 9.35 -6.21 -14.55
N MET A 266 8.05 -6.22 -14.43
CA MET A 266 7.31 -5.56 -13.37
C MET A 266 6.93 -6.59 -12.30
N TRP A 267 7.30 -6.33 -11.05
CA TRP A 267 6.99 -7.17 -9.92
C TRP A 267 5.92 -6.52 -9.05
N THR A 268 4.92 -7.29 -8.64
CA THR A 268 3.82 -6.83 -7.79
C THR A 268 3.49 -7.84 -6.71
N SER A 269 2.96 -7.37 -5.59
CA SER A 269 2.38 -8.18 -4.53
C SER A 269 0.87 -7.96 -4.49
N SER A 270 0.11 -9.03 -4.27
CA SER A 270 -1.35 -8.92 -4.07
C SER A 270 -1.72 -8.35 -2.70
N ASP A 271 -0.78 -8.40 -1.73
CA ASP A 271 -0.96 -7.85 -0.38
C ASP A 271 0.41 -7.45 0.21
N GLU A 272 0.75 -6.17 0.10
CA GLU A 272 1.99 -5.62 0.62
C GLU A 272 2.03 -5.55 2.16
N SER A 273 0.89 -5.69 2.83
CA SER A 273 0.84 -5.80 4.29
C SER A 273 1.31 -7.17 4.79
N VAL A 274 1.31 -8.18 3.92
CA VAL A 274 1.79 -9.56 4.20
C VAL A 274 3.20 -9.76 3.67
N ALA A 275 3.44 -9.45 2.40
CA ALA A 275 4.76 -9.56 1.78
C ALA A 275 4.96 -8.50 0.69
N THR A 276 6.12 -7.87 0.67
CA THR A 276 6.52 -6.93 -0.39
C THR A 276 7.45 -7.60 -1.38
N VAL A 277 7.59 -7.02 -2.57
CA VAL A 277 8.57 -7.45 -3.58
C VAL A 277 9.28 -6.24 -4.19
N SER A 278 10.59 -6.31 -4.33
CA SER A 278 11.37 -5.30 -5.06
C SER A 278 11.29 -5.53 -6.56
N GLN A 279 11.64 -4.50 -7.36
CA GLN A 279 11.73 -4.65 -8.83
C GLN A 279 12.88 -5.58 -9.29
N SER A 280 13.70 -6.07 -8.39
CA SER A 280 14.68 -7.14 -8.65
C SER A 280 14.20 -8.53 -8.25
N GLY A 281 12.95 -8.68 -7.78
CA GLY A 281 12.37 -9.96 -7.37
C GLY A 281 12.73 -10.40 -5.94
N LEU A 282 13.28 -9.51 -5.08
CA LEU A 282 13.49 -9.81 -3.66
C LEU A 282 12.16 -9.69 -2.92
N VAL A 283 11.65 -10.80 -2.42
CA VAL A 283 10.44 -10.88 -1.59
C VAL A 283 10.82 -10.73 -0.13
N SER A 284 10.13 -9.87 0.61
CA SER A 284 10.34 -9.64 2.04
C SER A 284 9.05 -9.84 2.80
N ALA A 285 9.09 -10.65 3.86
CA ALA A 285 7.97 -10.85 4.77
C ALA A 285 7.72 -9.55 5.58
N VAL A 286 6.43 -9.23 5.80
CA VAL A 286 5.97 -8.07 6.57
C VAL A 286 5.14 -8.50 7.77
N ALA A 287 4.09 -9.30 7.55
CA ALA A 287 3.24 -9.84 8.61
C ALA A 287 2.69 -11.22 8.22
N PRO A 288 2.30 -12.05 9.21
CA PRO A 288 1.72 -13.36 8.94
C PRO A 288 0.47 -13.29 8.05
N GLY A 289 0.41 -14.18 7.04
CA GLY A 289 -0.68 -14.20 6.07
C GLY A 289 -0.29 -14.87 4.77
N GLN A 290 -1.05 -14.59 3.71
CA GLN A 290 -0.79 -15.09 2.37
C GLN A 290 -0.81 -13.93 1.37
N ALA A 291 0.15 -13.92 0.45
CA ALA A 291 0.21 -13.00 -0.67
C ALA A 291 0.63 -13.74 -1.93
N VAL A 292 0.30 -13.19 -3.10
CA VAL A 292 0.77 -13.69 -4.40
C VAL A 292 1.74 -12.66 -4.98
N ILE A 293 2.97 -13.09 -5.21
CA ILE A 293 3.96 -12.28 -5.91
C ILE A 293 3.89 -12.62 -7.39
N THR A 294 3.75 -11.60 -8.23
CA THR A 294 3.63 -11.75 -9.68
C THR A 294 4.72 -10.97 -10.39
N ALA A 295 5.41 -11.62 -11.32
CA ALA A 295 6.28 -10.97 -12.30
C ALA A 295 5.52 -10.89 -13.63
N THR A 296 5.59 -9.74 -14.31
CA THR A 296 4.96 -9.50 -15.62
C THR A 296 5.98 -8.90 -16.57
N THR A 297 6.02 -9.37 -17.84
CA THR A 297 6.88 -8.79 -18.87
C THR A 297 6.46 -7.36 -19.19
N THR A 298 7.45 -6.50 -19.54
CA THR A 298 7.21 -5.08 -19.89
C THR A 298 7.37 -4.82 -21.39
N ASP A 299 7.58 -5.87 -22.18
CA ASP A 299 7.75 -5.79 -23.64
C ASP A 299 6.43 -5.75 -24.42
N GLY A 300 5.30 -5.74 -23.69
CA GLY A 300 3.95 -5.69 -24.24
C GLY A 300 3.32 -7.06 -24.52
N THR A 301 3.99 -8.16 -24.16
CA THR A 301 3.39 -9.51 -24.25
C THR A 301 2.47 -9.82 -23.07
N ASP A 302 2.60 -9.08 -21.95
CA ASP A 302 1.84 -9.26 -20.71
C ASP A 302 1.92 -10.69 -20.15
N LEU A 303 2.98 -11.41 -20.46
CA LEU A 303 3.23 -12.72 -19.87
C LEU A 303 3.45 -12.54 -18.37
N SER A 304 2.84 -13.39 -17.57
CA SER A 304 2.97 -13.34 -16.13
C SER A 304 3.28 -14.71 -15.53
N ALA A 305 4.03 -14.70 -14.43
CA ALA A 305 4.30 -15.87 -13.61
C ALA A 305 4.20 -15.50 -12.13
N SER A 306 3.61 -16.38 -11.31
CA SER A 306 3.28 -16.07 -9.92
C SER A 306 3.89 -17.09 -8.96
N CYS A 307 4.17 -16.61 -7.74
CA CYS A 307 4.62 -17.37 -6.58
C CYS A 307 3.69 -17.10 -5.40
N ASN A 308 3.11 -18.15 -4.81
CA ASN A 308 2.32 -18.04 -3.60
C ASN A 308 3.25 -17.91 -2.39
N VAL A 309 3.12 -16.83 -1.64
CA VAL A 309 3.92 -16.57 -0.44
C VAL A 309 3.05 -16.77 0.78
N THR A 310 3.54 -17.59 1.72
CA THR A 310 2.94 -17.75 3.05
C THR A 310 3.93 -17.23 4.07
N VAL A 311 3.54 -16.22 4.84
CA VAL A 311 4.30 -15.73 5.97
C VAL A 311 3.72 -16.34 7.24
N LEU A 312 4.53 -17.09 7.97
CA LEU A 312 4.14 -17.77 9.20
C LEU A 312 4.48 -16.93 10.42
N HIS A 313 3.71 -17.11 11.49
CA HIS A 313 4.02 -16.55 12.79
C HIS A 313 5.36 -17.07 13.34
N VAL A 314 6.14 -16.18 13.93
CA VAL A 314 7.26 -16.54 14.78
C VAL A 314 6.72 -16.79 16.18
N GLN A 315 6.65 -18.06 16.57
CA GLN A 315 6.17 -18.47 17.89
C GLN A 315 7.20 -18.21 18.98
N ALA A 316 6.73 -18.07 20.22
CA ALA A 316 7.60 -18.03 21.37
C ALA A 316 8.31 -19.38 21.56
N GLU A 317 9.61 -19.32 21.86
CA GLU A 317 10.44 -20.47 22.20
C GLU A 317 10.76 -20.52 23.69
N PHE A 318 10.69 -19.36 24.37
CA PHE A 318 11.02 -19.25 25.78
C PHE A 318 10.26 -18.09 26.43
N ILE A 319 9.89 -18.28 27.71
CA ILE A 319 9.28 -17.24 28.55
C ILE A 319 10.00 -17.19 29.90
N GLN A 320 10.26 -16.00 30.42
CA GLN A 320 10.83 -15.79 31.75
C GLN A 320 10.13 -14.64 32.47
N LEU A 321 10.16 -14.70 33.81
CA LEU A 321 9.72 -13.62 34.67
C LEU A 321 10.92 -12.86 35.24
N ASN A 322 10.73 -11.54 35.49
CA ASN A 322 11.72 -10.69 36.18
C ASN A 322 11.98 -11.15 37.62
N VAL A 323 11.03 -11.86 38.25
CA VAL A 323 11.12 -12.40 39.62
C VAL A 323 10.54 -13.81 39.64
N THR A 324 11.27 -14.77 40.21
CA THR A 324 10.83 -16.19 40.35
C THR A 324 10.39 -16.53 41.76
N THR A 325 10.82 -15.76 42.77
CA THR A 325 10.42 -15.92 44.17
C THR A 325 10.32 -14.55 44.85
N ALA A 326 9.32 -14.34 45.69
CA ALA A 326 9.18 -13.11 46.45
C ALA A 326 8.60 -13.40 47.83
N GLY A 327 9.22 -12.80 48.86
CA GLY A 327 8.68 -12.74 50.23
C GLY A 327 8.03 -11.39 50.45
N LEU A 328 6.73 -11.36 50.74
CA LEU A 328 5.96 -10.12 50.85
C LEU A 328 5.13 -10.11 52.13
N ASN A 329 4.74 -8.93 52.59
CA ASN A 329 3.77 -8.75 53.68
C ASN A 329 2.34 -8.67 53.13
N GLU A 330 1.36 -8.89 53.97
CA GLU A 330 -0.06 -8.73 53.64
C GLU A 330 -0.34 -7.27 53.16
N GLY A 331 -1.18 -7.15 52.11
CA GLY A 331 -1.52 -5.85 51.50
C GLY A 331 -0.41 -5.23 50.58
N SER A 332 0.72 -5.93 50.39
CA SER A 332 1.78 -5.49 49.50
C SER A 332 1.44 -5.81 48.03
N THR A 333 2.10 -5.08 47.13
CA THR A 333 2.02 -5.34 45.69
C THR A 333 3.39 -5.65 45.11
N LEU A 334 3.43 -6.47 44.03
CA LEU A 334 4.63 -6.81 43.26
C LEU A 334 4.31 -6.77 41.78
N GLN A 335 5.06 -5.97 41.01
CA GLN A 335 4.96 -6.00 39.57
C GLN A 335 5.81 -7.15 38.99
N LEU A 336 5.15 -8.10 38.37
CA LEU A 336 5.78 -9.13 37.54
C LEU A 336 5.76 -8.67 36.09
N THR A 337 6.86 -8.94 35.40
CA THR A 337 6.99 -8.72 33.96
C THR A 337 7.42 -10.02 33.31
N ALA A 338 6.69 -10.44 32.29
CA ALA A 338 7.05 -11.58 31.46
C ALA A 338 7.83 -11.11 30.23
N THR A 339 8.96 -11.76 29.94
CA THR A 339 9.73 -11.59 28.73
C THR A 339 9.57 -12.83 27.87
N VAL A 340 9.03 -12.66 26.67
CA VAL A 340 8.83 -13.71 25.66
C VAL A 340 9.95 -13.59 24.63
N LEU A 341 10.58 -14.72 24.32
CA LEU A 341 11.68 -14.81 23.36
C LEU A 341 11.38 -15.88 22.30
N PRO A 342 11.92 -15.77 21.06
CA PRO A 342 12.81 -14.72 20.59
C PRO A 342 12.14 -13.34 20.53
N GLU A 343 12.94 -12.27 20.40
CA GLU A 343 12.41 -10.90 20.36
C GLU A 343 11.55 -10.65 19.11
N GLU A 344 11.75 -11.42 18.07
CA GLU A 344 11.02 -11.44 16.81
C GLU A 344 9.65 -12.14 16.91
N SER A 345 9.32 -12.75 18.08
CA SER A 345 8.01 -13.36 18.29
C SER A 345 6.88 -12.34 18.08
N ASP A 346 5.91 -12.67 17.22
CA ASP A 346 4.83 -11.76 16.80
C ASP A 346 3.82 -11.49 17.93
N ILE A 347 3.63 -12.48 18.82
CA ILE A 347 2.66 -12.42 19.91
C ILE A 347 3.39 -12.58 21.24
N LYS A 348 3.58 -11.46 21.95
CA LYS A 348 4.27 -11.38 23.25
C LYS A 348 3.31 -11.31 24.43
N THR A 349 2.02 -11.40 24.20
CA THR A 349 1.01 -11.33 25.26
C THR A 349 0.98 -12.62 26.08
N VAL A 350 0.73 -12.46 27.38
CA VAL A 350 0.61 -13.57 28.33
C VAL A 350 -0.68 -13.49 29.13
N LEU A 351 -1.20 -14.65 29.52
CA LEU A 351 -2.26 -14.77 30.50
C LEU A 351 -1.65 -15.02 31.87
N TRP A 352 -2.14 -14.27 32.87
CA TRP A 352 -1.73 -14.38 34.26
C TRP A 352 -2.74 -15.17 35.08
N ALA A 353 -2.28 -16.04 35.93
CA ALA A 353 -3.10 -16.80 36.83
C ALA A 353 -2.43 -16.99 38.19
N SER A 354 -3.22 -17.04 39.27
CA SER A 354 -2.78 -17.45 40.60
C SER A 354 -3.43 -18.80 40.94
N ASN A 355 -2.64 -19.73 41.48
CA ASN A 355 -3.14 -21.01 41.97
C ASN A 355 -3.87 -20.88 43.32
N ASN A 356 -3.68 -19.76 44.04
CA ASN A 356 -4.37 -19.50 45.30
C ASN A 356 -4.71 -18.00 45.47
N PRO A 357 -5.85 -17.54 44.89
CA PRO A 357 -6.26 -16.14 44.95
C PRO A 357 -6.54 -15.61 46.37
N SER A 358 -6.78 -16.49 47.37
CA SER A 358 -6.97 -16.06 48.75
C SER A 358 -5.67 -15.60 49.43
N ILE A 359 -4.51 -16.02 48.89
CA ILE A 359 -3.18 -15.62 49.35
C ILE A 359 -2.66 -14.45 48.50
N ALA A 360 -2.69 -14.59 47.18
CA ALA A 360 -2.27 -13.55 46.27
C ALA A 360 -3.08 -13.61 44.96
N THR A 361 -3.56 -12.47 44.49
CA THR A 361 -4.16 -12.26 43.16
C THR A 361 -3.17 -11.67 42.19
N VAL A 362 -3.41 -11.80 40.90
CA VAL A 362 -2.66 -11.14 39.83
C VAL A 362 -3.65 -10.57 38.83
N ASP A 363 -3.42 -9.34 38.35
CA ASP A 363 -4.20 -8.72 37.28
C ASP A 363 -3.65 -9.04 35.88
N SER A 364 -4.33 -8.58 34.85
CA SER A 364 -3.93 -8.76 33.44
C SER A 364 -2.60 -8.11 33.09
N ASN A 365 -2.10 -7.18 33.89
CA ASN A 365 -0.84 -6.47 33.69
C ASN A 365 0.32 -7.08 34.50
N GLY A 366 0.06 -8.18 35.23
CA GLY A 366 1.05 -8.83 36.07
C GLY A 366 1.25 -8.18 37.44
N LEU A 367 0.35 -7.29 37.88
CA LEU A 367 0.40 -6.71 39.21
C LEU A 367 -0.17 -7.73 40.21
N VAL A 368 0.69 -8.26 41.06
CA VAL A 368 0.33 -9.16 42.15
C VAL A 368 -0.08 -8.34 43.37
N THR A 369 -1.20 -8.71 44.00
CA THR A 369 -1.67 -8.15 45.27
C THR A 369 -1.84 -9.25 46.30
N THR A 370 -1.28 -9.07 47.48
CA THR A 370 -1.25 -10.06 48.56
C THR A 370 -2.39 -9.86 49.56
N HIS A 371 -3.00 -10.96 50.07
CA HIS A 371 -4.19 -10.91 50.91
C HIS A 371 -4.06 -11.68 52.22
N GLY A 372 -3.40 -12.85 52.23
CA GLY A 372 -3.34 -13.71 53.43
C GLY A 372 -2.03 -14.48 53.53
N VAL A 373 -1.70 -14.94 54.75
CA VAL A 373 -0.47 -15.69 55.04
C VAL A 373 -0.47 -17.03 54.32
N GLY A 374 0.68 -17.40 53.74
CA GLY A 374 0.86 -18.66 53.02
C GLY A 374 1.68 -18.51 51.76
N THR A 375 1.54 -19.44 50.83
CA THR A 375 2.28 -19.45 49.55
C THR A 375 1.30 -19.56 48.38
N ALA A 376 1.49 -18.70 47.39
CA ALA A 376 0.79 -18.73 46.11
C ALA A 376 1.80 -18.80 44.97
N THR A 377 1.44 -19.51 43.90
CA THR A 377 2.23 -19.52 42.65
C THR A 377 1.49 -18.68 41.59
N ILE A 378 2.15 -17.64 41.11
CA ILE A 378 1.68 -16.84 40.01
C ILE A 378 2.30 -17.41 38.75
N THR A 379 1.48 -17.64 37.70
CA THR A 379 1.88 -18.20 36.42
C THR A 379 1.57 -17.23 35.30
N ALA A 380 2.54 -17.00 34.41
CA ALA A 380 2.33 -16.38 33.11
C ALA A 380 2.37 -17.45 32.02
N ILE A 381 1.41 -17.42 31.07
CA ILE A 381 1.29 -18.40 29.98
C ILE A 381 1.21 -17.62 28.66
N THR A 382 2.00 -17.99 27.66
CA THR A 382 1.97 -17.38 26.31
C THR A 382 0.63 -17.62 25.63
N THR A 383 0.21 -16.66 24.78
CA THR A 383 -1.08 -16.72 24.06
C THR A 383 -0.93 -17.00 22.56
N ASP A 384 0.30 -17.24 22.08
CA ASP A 384 0.66 -17.52 20.68
C ASP A 384 0.44 -18.98 20.24
N GLY A 385 -0.10 -19.82 21.14
CA GLY A 385 -0.29 -21.26 20.91
C GLY A 385 0.92 -22.12 21.29
N SER A 386 2.06 -21.55 21.68
CA SER A 386 3.24 -22.30 22.18
C SER A 386 2.99 -22.94 23.55
N ASN A 387 2.03 -22.40 24.32
CA ASN A 387 1.69 -22.84 25.68
C ASN A 387 2.86 -22.85 26.66
N LEU A 388 3.84 -22.01 26.45
CA LEU A 388 4.98 -21.85 27.37
C LEU A 388 4.53 -21.12 28.62
N SER A 389 5.10 -21.50 29.77
CA SER A 389 4.76 -20.88 31.04
C SER A 389 6.01 -20.58 31.89
N ALA A 390 5.91 -19.52 32.69
CA ALA A 390 6.86 -19.17 33.71
C ALA A 390 6.16 -18.82 35.01
N THR A 391 6.78 -19.15 36.16
CA THR A 391 6.15 -19.01 37.45
C THR A 391 6.94 -18.16 38.42
N CYS A 392 6.23 -17.48 39.32
CA CYS A 392 6.78 -16.81 40.50
C CYS A 392 6.09 -17.35 41.76
N THR A 393 6.89 -17.83 42.72
CA THR A 393 6.38 -18.25 44.04
C THR A 393 6.37 -17.03 44.97
N VAL A 394 5.19 -16.65 45.44
CA VAL A 394 4.97 -15.55 46.36
C VAL A 394 4.67 -16.15 47.75
N THR A 395 5.50 -15.84 48.75
CA THR A 395 5.33 -16.30 50.11
C THR A 395 5.00 -15.09 51.01
N LEU A 396 3.85 -15.18 51.69
CA LEU A 396 3.48 -14.18 52.67
C LEU A 396 3.81 -14.67 54.07
N LEU A 397 4.67 -13.91 54.71
CA LEU A 397 5.04 -14.19 56.09
C LEU A 397 4.02 -13.51 57.01
N PRO A 398 3.78 -14.13 58.18
CA PRO A 398 2.96 -13.51 59.22
C PRO A 398 3.62 -12.19 59.62
N VAL A 399 2.81 -11.18 59.87
CA VAL A 399 3.30 -9.92 60.42
C VAL A 399 3.72 -10.17 61.84
N CYS A 400 5.02 -10.25 62.10
CA CYS A 400 5.52 -10.23 63.47
C CYS A 400 5.36 -8.82 64.01
N LEU A 401 4.36 -8.56 64.80
CA LEU A 401 4.20 -7.33 65.52
C LEU A 401 5.36 -7.18 66.51
N LYS A 402 6.06 -6.05 66.42
CA LYS A 402 7.17 -5.78 67.32
C LYS A 402 6.63 -5.75 68.76
N GLY A 403 6.99 -6.73 69.57
CA GLY A 403 6.45 -6.93 70.93
C GLY A 403 5.48 -8.09 71.07
N ASP A 404 5.04 -8.71 69.98
CA ASP A 404 4.25 -9.96 69.96
C ASP A 404 5.23 -11.14 70.19
N VAL A 405 5.39 -11.48 71.42
CA VAL A 405 6.37 -12.50 71.87
C VAL A 405 5.78 -13.90 71.78
N ASN A 406 4.48 -14.08 71.95
CA ASN A 406 3.74 -15.34 71.90
C ASN A 406 3.19 -15.66 70.51
N ASN A 407 3.38 -14.72 69.51
CA ASN A 407 2.98 -14.85 68.14
C ASN A 407 1.44 -15.08 67.94
N ASP A 408 0.62 -14.44 68.83
CA ASP A 408 -0.82 -14.51 68.77
C ASP A 408 -1.48 -13.37 67.94
N SER A 409 -0.64 -12.61 67.26
CA SER A 409 -1.01 -11.42 66.43
C SER A 409 -1.56 -10.23 67.23
N ASN A 410 -1.34 -10.20 68.53
CA ASN A 410 -1.71 -9.09 69.38
C ASN A 410 -0.58 -8.72 70.33
N VAL A 411 -0.29 -7.43 70.46
CA VAL A 411 0.73 -6.94 71.42
C VAL A 411 -0.01 -6.53 72.67
N ASN A 412 0.04 -7.38 73.68
CA ASN A 412 -0.70 -7.19 74.97
C ASN A 412 0.06 -7.78 76.15
N ILE A 413 -0.59 -7.87 77.30
CA ILE A 413 0.04 -8.38 78.55
C ILE A 413 0.44 -9.86 78.48
N SER A 414 -0.15 -10.66 77.60
CA SER A 414 0.19 -12.06 77.38
C SER A 414 1.62 -12.21 76.81
N ASP A 415 2.05 -11.27 75.97
CA ASP A 415 3.41 -11.22 75.44
C ASP A 415 4.46 -11.00 76.53
N VAL A 416 4.12 -10.09 77.41
CA VAL A 416 4.97 -9.83 78.57
C VAL A 416 5.07 -11.07 79.48
N THR A 417 3.94 -11.76 79.65
CA THR A 417 3.92 -13.02 80.48
C THR A 417 4.77 -14.10 79.79
N THR A 418 4.63 -14.31 78.52
CA THR A 418 5.43 -15.27 77.75
C THR A 418 6.91 -14.94 77.77
N LEU A 419 7.28 -13.66 77.67
CA LEU A 419 8.65 -13.20 77.74
C LEU A 419 9.25 -13.46 79.17
N ILE A 420 8.46 -13.18 80.22
CA ILE A 420 8.83 -13.43 81.59
C ILE A 420 9.04 -14.91 81.83
N GLU A 421 8.13 -15.78 81.37
CA GLU A 421 8.24 -17.25 81.46
C GLU A 421 9.50 -17.76 80.76
N TYR A 422 9.80 -17.26 79.55
CA TYR A 422 11.07 -17.60 78.86
C TYR A 422 12.28 -17.16 79.67
N LEU A 423 12.28 -15.95 80.18
CA LEU A 423 13.42 -15.41 80.95
C LEU A 423 13.61 -16.18 82.25
N LEU A 424 12.56 -16.73 82.86
CA LEU A 424 12.64 -17.52 84.11
C LEU A 424 12.95 -19.00 83.88
N SER A 425 12.46 -19.57 82.81
CA SER A 425 12.57 -21.03 82.50
C SER A 425 13.69 -21.36 81.47
N GLY A 426 14.06 -20.40 80.63
CA GLY A 426 14.93 -20.66 79.49
C GLY A 426 14.27 -21.46 78.36
N ILE A 427 12.97 -21.69 78.40
CA ILE A 427 12.21 -22.50 77.41
C ILE A 427 11.14 -21.63 76.83
N TRP A 428 11.09 -21.54 75.47
CA TRP A 428 9.97 -20.95 74.73
C TRP A 428 8.76 -21.88 74.82
N SER A 429 7.67 -21.46 75.38
CA SER A 429 6.36 -22.11 75.23
C SER A 429 5.77 -21.65 73.88
N ASN A 430 5.71 -22.52 72.90
CA ASN A 430 4.99 -22.28 71.65
C ASN A 430 3.50 -22.20 71.85
#